data_378632064afdd81bd7dd97c0604a131d
#
_entry.id   378632064afdd81bd7dd97c0604a131d
#
_cell.length_a   1.000
_cell.length_b   1.000
_cell.length_c   1.000
_cell.angle_alpha   90.00
_cell.angle_beta   90.00
_cell.angle_gamma   90.00
#
_symmetry.space_group_name_H-M   'P 1'
#
loop_
_entity.id
_entity.type
_entity.pdbx_description
1 polymer ?
#
loop_
_entity_poly.entity_id
_entity_poly.type
_entity_poly.pdbx_seq_one_letter_code
_entity_poly.pdbx_strand_id
1 'polypeptide(L)'
;MMPFSSQQETSLLYPKHFIADKREVSLQGNAFFDVAKKQGQPFWIDTEQAKIEVLGTAFSVQSDENAPFRLSVQRGIVKVTLKKGNQECYVKAGEMVVVRSQRLVVLDTDNENEEWGSFFKHIRFKDESLANILKVMNLNSDSLQIQVVSPALEERRLTVEFSDESSEVIANLIANALGLQCIRQGDILLLSE
;
A
#
# COMPACT_ATOMS: atom_id res chain seq x y z
N MET A 1 -31.91 4.95 -12.23
CA MET A 1 -31.15 3.69 -12.18
C MET A 1 -29.69 4.10 -12.08
N MET A 2 -29.16 4.21 -10.87
CA MET A 2 -27.77 4.59 -10.66
C MET A 2 -26.90 3.35 -10.93
N PRO A 3 -25.75 3.48 -11.63
CA PRO A 3 -24.85 2.35 -11.79
C PRO A 3 -24.25 2.00 -10.43
N PHE A 4 -24.42 0.75 -10.03
CA PHE A 4 -23.65 0.17 -8.93
C PHE A 4 -22.18 0.28 -9.29
N SER A 5 -21.43 1.05 -8.53
CA SER A 5 -19.97 0.97 -8.50
C SER A 5 -19.61 -0.40 -7.93
N SER A 6 -19.22 -1.32 -8.79
CA SER A 6 -18.63 -2.59 -8.34
C SER A 6 -17.33 -2.26 -7.62
N GLN A 7 -17.32 -2.40 -6.30
CA GLN A 7 -16.07 -2.45 -5.54
C GLN A 7 -15.26 -3.62 -6.13
N GLN A 8 -14.18 -3.32 -6.81
CA GLN A 8 -13.29 -4.35 -7.33
C GLN A 8 -12.59 -5.03 -6.16
N GLU A 9 -12.88 -6.32 -5.99
CA GLU A 9 -12.23 -7.12 -4.96
C GLU A 9 -10.76 -7.31 -5.31
N THR A 10 -9.87 -6.95 -4.40
CA THR A 10 -8.45 -7.27 -4.50
C THR A 10 -8.21 -8.69 -4.03
N SER A 11 -7.54 -9.49 -4.83
CA SER A 11 -7.14 -10.86 -4.51
C SER A 11 -5.62 -10.97 -4.51
N LEU A 12 -5.07 -11.50 -3.40
CA LEU A 12 -3.65 -11.81 -3.26
C LEU A 12 -3.48 -13.30 -2.97
N LEU A 13 -2.89 -14.02 -3.91
CA LEU A 13 -2.56 -15.43 -3.77
C LEU A 13 -1.09 -15.59 -3.41
N TYR A 14 -0.80 -16.31 -2.34
CA TYR A 14 0.56 -16.57 -1.88
C TYR A 14 0.68 -17.99 -1.31
N PRO A 15 1.85 -18.64 -1.42
CA PRO A 15 2.07 -19.96 -0.87
C PRO A 15 2.15 -19.91 0.66
N LYS A 16 1.76 -20.98 1.33
CA LYS A 16 1.90 -21.12 2.80
C LYS A 16 3.35 -20.95 3.26
N HIS A 17 4.31 -21.35 2.44
CA HIS A 17 5.76 -21.18 2.64
C HIS A 17 6.41 -20.79 1.33
N PHE A 18 7.27 -19.77 1.35
CA PHE A 18 8.07 -19.41 0.19
C PHE A 18 9.22 -20.40 -0.03
N ILE A 19 9.55 -20.67 -1.29
CA ILE A 19 10.73 -21.47 -1.64
C ILE A 19 12.01 -20.71 -1.33
N ALA A 20 13.13 -21.44 -1.20
CA ALA A 20 14.38 -20.92 -0.64
C ALA A 20 14.97 -19.71 -1.43
N ASP A 21 14.76 -19.65 -2.73
CA ASP A 21 15.40 -18.68 -3.63
C ASP A 21 14.50 -17.51 -4.04
N LYS A 22 13.19 -17.58 -3.84
CA LYS A 22 12.25 -16.49 -4.18
C LYS A 22 11.00 -16.45 -3.30
N ARG A 23 10.42 -15.27 -3.19
CA ARG A 23 9.12 -15.02 -2.57
C ARG A 23 8.16 -14.57 -3.67
N GLU A 24 7.28 -15.43 -4.14
CA GLU A 24 6.39 -15.13 -5.26
C GLU A 24 4.92 -15.12 -4.81
N VAL A 25 4.19 -14.09 -5.25
CA VAL A 25 2.76 -13.91 -5.02
C VAL A 25 2.06 -13.52 -6.32
N SER A 26 0.76 -13.77 -6.42
CA SER A 26 -0.07 -13.29 -7.55
C SER A 26 -1.06 -12.25 -7.04
N LEU A 27 -1.16 -11.13 -7.73
CA LEU A 27 -2.06 -10.02 -7.41
C LEU A 27 -3.05 -9.80 -8.55
N GLN A 28 -4.32 -9.67 -8.18
CA GLN A 28 -5.38 -9.12 -9.03
C GLN A 28 -6.05 -7.98 -8.24
N GLY A 29 -6.18 -6.81 -8.84
CA GLY A 29 -6.69 -5.61 -8.19
C GLY A 29 -5.58 -4.69 -7.67
N ASN A 30 -5.85 -3.94 -6.60
CA ASN A 30 -5.01 -2.86 -6.12
C ASN A 30 -4.41 -3.21 -4.76
N ALA A 31 -3.10 -3.02 -4.58
CA ALA A 31 -2.43 -3.28 -3.32
C ALA A 31 -1.23 -2.35 -3.08
N PHE A 32 -0.98 -2.06 -1.82
CA PHE A 32 0.27 -1.47 -1.36
C PHE A 32 1.15 -2.56 -0.76
N PHE A 33 2.43 -2.55 -1.11
CA PHE A 33 3.43 -3.47 -0.62
C PHE A 33 4.54 -2.73 0.13
N ASP A 34 4.78 -3.11 1.38
CA ASP A 34 6.00 -2.75 2.10
C ASP A 34 6.83 -4.02 2.30
N VAL A 35 7.80 -4.22 1.40
CA VAL A 35 8.60 -5.44 1.35
C VAL A 35 9.90 -5.25 2.11
N ALA A 36 10.11 -6.05 3.16
CA ALA A 36 11.38 -6.07 3.88
C ALA A 36 12.52 -6.59 2.97
N LYS A 37 13.66 -5.89 3.03
CA LYS A 37 14.86 -6.28 2.28
C LYS A 37 15.38 -7.63 2.77
N LYS A 38 15.52 -8.59 1.84
CA LYS A 38 16.11 -9.91 2.11
C LYS A 38 17.09 -10.27 1.01
N GLN A 39 18.38 -10.33 1.36
CA GLN A 39 19.43 -10.68 0.40
C GLN A 39 19.25 -12.12 -0.10
N GLY A 40 19.49 -12.32 -1.41
CA GLY A 40 19.39 -13.64 -2.03
C GLY A 40 17.98 -14.19 -2.18
N GLN A 41 16.92 -13.46 -1.77
CA GLN A 41 15.53 -13.90 -1.90
C GLN A 41 14.65 -12.74 -2.37
N PRO A 42 14.64 -12.42 -3.68
CA PRO A 42 13.79 -11.38 -4.24
C PRO A 42 12.31 -11.68 -4.02
N PHE A 43 11.51 -10.61 -4.00
CA PHE A 43 10.06 -10.70 -3.94
C PHE A 43 9.48 -10.43 -5.32
N TRP A 44 8.67 -11.37 -5.78
CA TRP A 44 8.03 -11.34 -7.09
C TRP A 44 6.53 -11.18 -6.94
N ILE A 45 5.95 -10.31 -7.76
CA ILE A 45 4.50 -10.20 -7.89
C ILE A 45 4.15 -10.47 -9.35
N ASP A 46 3.31 -11.48 -9.56
CA ASP A 46 2.71 -11.79 -10.84
C ASP A 46 1.34 -11.12 -10.92
N THR A 47 1.17 -10.19 -11.88
CA THR A 47 -0.11 -9.56 -12.17
C THR A 47 -0.57 -9.97 -13.56
N GLU A 48 -1.78 -9.59 -13.96
CA GLU A 48 -2.28 -9.90 -15.30
C GLU A 48 -1.38 -9.34 -16.42
N GLN A 49 -0.94 -8.09 -16.28
CA GLN A 49 -0.23 -7.36 -17.34
C GLN A 49 1.29 -7.39 -17.20
N ALA A 50 1.81 -7.50 -15.99
CA ALA A 50 3.23 -7.35 -15.69
C ALA A 50 3.73 -8.32 -14.62
N LYS A 51 5.04 -8.55 -14.61
CA LYS A 51 5.80 -9.13 -13.50
C LYS A 51 6.61 -8.04 -12.82
N ILE A 52 6.59 -8.05 -11.49
CA ILE A 52 7.24 -7.06 -10.64
C ILE A 52 8.26 -7.79 -9.79
N GLU A 53 9.48 -7.27 -9.73
CA GLU A 53 10.57 -7.81 -8.92
C GLU A 53 11.13 -6.73 -8.02
N VAL A 54 11.27 -7.04 -6.72
CA VAL A 54 11.83 -6.15 -5.72
C VAL A 54 12.72 -6.89 -4.73
N LEU A 55 13.66 -6.17 -4.12
CA LEU A 55 14.51 -6.69 -3.05
C LEU A 55 14.06 -6.21 -1.66
N GLY A 56 13.57 -4.98 -1.59
CA GLY A 56 13.12 -4.35 -0.35
C GLY A 56 12.66 -2.93 -0.63
N THR A 57 11.36 -2.77 -0.90
CA THR A 57 10.75 -1.56 -1.47
C THR A 57 9.38 -1.34 -0.88
N ALA A 58 8.96 -0.07 -0.85
CA ALA A 58 7.58 0.30 -0.57
C ALA A 58 6.99 0.91 -1.86
N PHE A 59 5.87 0.36 -2.33
CA PHE A 59 5.25 0.75 -3.60
C PHE A 59 3.79 0.33 -3.66
N SER A 60 3.02 1.00 -4.50
CA SER A 60 1.65 0.66 -4.81
C SER A 60 1.55 0.04 -6.20
N VAL A 61 0.60 -0.88 -6.36
CA VAL A 61 0.27 -1.52 -7.64
C VAL A 61 -1.22 -1.41 -7.87
N GLN A 62 -1.60 -0.97 -9.05
CA GLN A 62 -2.95 -1.05 -9.58
C GLN A 62 -2.92 -1.96 -10.81
N SER A 63 -3.59 -3.10 -10.71
CA SER A 63 -3.64 -4.12 -11.76
C SER A 63 -4.99 -4.80 -11.77
N ASP A 64 -5.98 -4.10 -12.27
CA ASP A 64 -7.32 -4.62 -12.51
C ASP A 64 -7.63 -4.71 -14.01
N GLU A 65 -8.64 -5.53 -14.36
CA GLU A 65 -9.00 -5.80 -15.76
C GLU A 65 -9.53 -4.56 -16.51
N ASN A 66 -10.06 -3.57 -15.77
CA ASN A 66 -10.76 -2.41 -16.31
C ASN A 66 -9.95 -1.13 -16.27
N ALA A 67 -8.75 -1.16 -15.66
CA ALA A 67 -7.87 0.00 -15.57
C ALA A 67 -6.47 -0.28 -16.15
N PRO A 68 -5.78 0.72 -16.68
CA PRO A 68 -4.39 0.60 -17.07
C PRO A 68 -3.52 0.19 -15.88
N PHE A 69 -2.58 -0.72 -16.10
CA PHE A 69 -1.59 -1.05 -15.08
C PHE A 69 -0.83 0.21 -14.67
N ARG A 70 -0.69 0.38 -13.36
CA ARG A 70 0.03 1.49 -12.75
C ARG A 70 0.83 0.97 -11.54
N LEU A 71 2.05 1.46 -11.38
CA LEU A 71 2.87 1.18 -10.21
C LEU A 71 3.63 2.44 -9.83
N SER A 72 3.56 2.81 -8.55
CA SER A 72 4.23 3.99 -7.99
C SER A 72 5.16 3.58 -6.86
N VAL A 73 6.37 4.12 -6.83
CA VAL A 73 7.41 3.73 -5.86
C VAL A 73 7.62 4.82 -4.81
N GLN A 74 7.35 4.47 -3.56
CA GLN A 74 7.62 5.35 -2.41
C GLN A 74 9.06 5.23 -1.92
N ARG A 75 9.60 4.00 -1.88
CA ARG A 75 10.93 3.72 -1.37
C ARG A 75 11.60 2.57 -2.13
N GLY A 76 12.85 2.77 -2.54
CA GLY A 76 13.65 1.74 -3.20
C GLY A 76 13.56 1.76 -4.71
N ILE A 77 13.72 0.61 -5.32
CA ILE A 77 13.70 0.43 -6.78
C ILE A 77 12.90 -0.83 -7.10
N VAL A 78 12.02 -0.70 -8.08
CA VAL A 78 11.18 -1.79 -8.59
C VAL A 78 11.57 -2.09 -10.04
N LYS A 79 11.79 -3.36 -10.37
CA LYS A 79 11.88 -3.82 -11.76
C LYS A 79 10.50 -4.27 -12.21
N VAL A 80 10.03 -3.73 -13.33
CA VAL A 80 8.75 -4.09 -13.96
C VAL A 80 9.02 -4.67 -15.33
N THR A 81 8.48 -5.86 -15.60
CA THR A 81 8.56 -6.55 -16.89
C THR A 81 7.15 -6.75 -17.43
N LEU A 82 6.86 -6.17 -18.58
CA LEU A 82 5.58 -6.33 -19.25
C LEU A 82 5.46 -7.75 -19.85
N LYS A 83 4.37 -8.46 -19.57
CA LYS A 83 4.16 -9.84 -20.09
C LYS A 83 4.01 -9.87 -21.61
N LYS A 84 3.39 -8.85 -22.19
CA LYS A 84 3.29 -8.72 -23.66
C LYS A 84 4.45 -7.87 -24.17
N GLY A 85 5.36 -8.47 -24.93
CA GLY A 85 6.49 -7.78 -25.56
C GLY A 85 7.78 -7.73 -24.74
N ASN A 86 7.83 -8.32 -23.53
CA ASN A 86 9.02 -8.44 -22.67
C ASN A 86 9.78 -7.12 -22.43
N GLN A 87 9.10 -5.98 -22.51
CA GLN A 87 9.71 -4.70 -22.17
C GLN A 87 9.96 -4.64 -20.66
N GLU A 88 11.15 -4.18 -20.29
CA GLU A 88 11.54 -3.99 -18.88
C GLU A 88 11.84 -2.54 -18.58
N CYS A 89 11.55 -2.10 -17.38
CA CYS A 89 12.01 -0.83 -16.83
C CYS A 89 12.31 -0.94 -15.34
N TYR A 90 13.10 0.02 -14.85
CA TYR A 90 13.35 0.21 -13.43
C TYR A 90 12.66 1.51 -13.00
N VAL A 91 11.90 1.45 -11.93
CA VAL A 91 11.13 2.56 -11.34
C VAL A 91 11.73 2.84 -9.96
N LYS A 92 12.14 4.07 -9.72
CA LYS A 92 12.77 4.50 -8.46
C LYS A 92 11.77 5.20 -7.55
N ALA A 93 12.16 5.42 -6.30
CA ALA A 93 11.38 6.25 -5.39
C ALA A 93 11.11 7.64 -6.01
N GLY A 94 9.85 8.11 -5.95
CA GLY A 94 9.38 9.32 -6.60
C GLY A 94 9.00 9.16 -8.07
N GLU A 95 9.10 7.94 -8.62
CA GLU A 95 8.67 7.65 -9.98
C GLU A 95 7.45 6.72 -10.00
N MET A 96 6.73 6.80 -11.10
CA MET A 96 5.60 5.94 -11.42
C MET A 96 5.77 5.34 -12.81
N VAL A 97 5.29 4.13 -13.02
CA VAL A 97 5.15 3.53 -14.33
C VAL A 97 3.69 3.22 -14.65
N VAL A 98 3.30 3.52 -15.88
CA VAL A 98 1.98 3.18 -16.43
C VAL A 98 2.13 2.37 -17.73
N VAL A 99 1.16 1.52 -18.03
CA VAL A 99 1.08 0.87 -19.34
C VAL A 99 0.19 1.71 -20.26
N ARG A 100 0.78 2.27 -21.31
CA ARG A 100 0.08 2.99 -22.38
C ARG A 100 0.42 2.38 -23.74
N SER A 101 -0.58 2.04 -24.53
CA SER A 101 -0.38 1.45 -25.87
C SER A 101 0.59 0.26 -25.87
N GLN A 102 0.46 -0.62 -24.89
CA GLN A 102 1.32 -1.81 -24.69
C GLN A 102 2.82 -1.47 -24.46
N ARG A 103 3.11 -0.32 -23.89
CA ARG A 103 4.46 0.10 -23.52
C ARG A 103 4.48 0.59 -22.07
N LEU A 104 5.62 0.35 -21.40
CA LEU A 104 5.91 0.93 -20.10
C LEU A 104 6.37 2.38 -20.29
N VAL A 105 5.69 3.31 -19.62
CA VAL A 105 6.03 4.74 -19.59
C VAL A 105 6.31 5.11 -18.15
N VAL A 106 7.56 5.53 -17.88
CA VAL A 106 7.97 5.99 -16.55
C VAL A 106 7.75 7.51 -16.48
N LEU A 107 7.17 7.96 -15.40
CA LEU A 107 6.82 9.36 -15.11
C LEU A 107 7.40 9.75 -13.76
N ASP A 108 7.86 11.00 -13.62
CA ASP A 108 8.20 11.57 -12.32
C ASP A 108 6.92 11.96 -11.57
N THR A 109 6.86 11.64 -10.29
CA THR A 109 5.71 11.96 -9.43
C THR A 109 5.94 13.23 -8.60
N ASP A 110 7.01 13.98 -8.84
CA ASP A 110 7.38 15.19 -8.06
C ASP A 110 6.28 16.27 -7.97
N ASN A 111 5.20 16.14 -8.73
CA ASN A 111 4.08 17.08 -8.75
C ASN A 111 2.71 16.48 -8.41
N GLU A 112 2.61 15.19 -8.04
CA GLU A 112 1.31 14.53 -7.84
C GLU A 112 1.22 13.77 -6.51
N ASN A 113 1.21 14.52 -5.39
CA ASN A 113 0.74 14.02 -4.08
C ASN A 113 -0.71 13.46 -4.14
N GLU A 114 -1.44 13.71 -5.23
CA GLU A 114 -2.81 13.21 -5.42
C GLU A 114 -2.89 11.70 -5.68
N GLU A 115 -1.85 11.05 -6.22
CA GLU A 115 -1.94 9.63 -6.56
C GLU A 115 -1.75 8.68 -5.38
N TRP A 116 -0.89 9.02 -4.43
CA TRP A 116 -0.78 8.28 -3.18
C TRP A 116 -2.06 8.40 -2.35
N GLY A 117 -2.62 9.61 -2.28
CA GLY A 117 -3.90 9.88 -1.62
C GLY A 117 -5.05 9.04 -2.18
N SER A 118 -5.10 8.81 -3.51
CA SER A 118 -6.17 8.00 -4.09
C SER A 118 -6.13 6.52 -3.70
N PHE A 119 -4.95 6.00 -3.38
CA PHE A 119 -4.77 4.60 -2.96
C PHE A 119 -5.33 4.34 -1.56
N PHE A 120 -5.26 5.36 -0.71
CA PHE A 120 -5.73 5.32 0.67
C PHE A 120 -7.14 5.92 0.84
N LYS A 121 -7.78 6.33 -0.28
CA LYS A 121 -9.14 6.88 -0.24
C LYS A 121 -10.18 5.92 0.35
N HIS A 122 -9.95 4.61 0.22
CA HIS A 122 -10.80 3.59 0.81
C HIS A 122 -9.94 2.42 1.28
N ILE A 123 -9.62 2.39 2.57
CA ILE A 123 -8.90 1.28 3.19
C ILE A 123 -9.80 0.60 4.21
N ARG A 124 -9.92 -0.71 4.09
CA ARG A 124 -10.62 -1.54 5.05
C ARG A 124 -9.66 -2.50 5.74
N PHE A 125 -9.61 -2.43 7.04
CA PHE A 125 -8.95 -3.39 7.91
C PHE A 125 -9.99 -4.32 8.52
N LYS A 126 -9.73 -5.63 8.47
CA LYS A 126 -10.62 -6.63 9.07
C LYS A 126 -9.85 -7.45 10.09
N ASP A 127 -10.23 -7.31 11.35
CA ASP A 127 -9.56 -7.99 12.46
C ASP A 127 -8.03 -7.84 12.39
N GLU A 128 -7.56 -6.58 12.22
CA GLU A 128 -6.14 -6.26 12.07
C GLU A 128 -5.58 -5.62 13.34
N SER A 129 -4.27 -5.85 13.61
CA SER A 129 -3.59 -5.25 14.77
C SER A 129 -3.45 -3.74 14.62
N LEU A 130 -3.55 -3.01 15.73
CA LEU A 130 -3.37 -1.56 15.73
C LEU A 130 -1.99 -1.16 15.21
N ALA A 131 -0.93 -1.93 15.54
CA ALA A 131 0.41 -1.72 15.00
C ALA A 131 0.44 -1.68 13.47
N ASN A 132 -0.21 -2.66 12.81
CA ASN A 132 -0.25 -2.71 11.35
C ASN A 132 -1.12 -1.59 10.76
N ILE A 133 -2.25 -1.28 11.39
CA ILE A 133 -3.10 -0.15 10.99
C ILE A 133 -2.30 1.15 11.03
N LEU A 134 -1.65 1.46 12.15
CA LEU A 134 -0.85 2.68 12.33
C LEU A 134 0.33 2.72 11.35
N LYS A 135 0.99 1.59 11.14
CA LYS A 135 2.07 1.50 10.15
C LYS A 135 1.60 1.92 8.74
N VAL A 136 0.45 1.41 8.30
CA VAL A 136 -0.12 1.74 6.99
C VAL A 136 -0.55 3.20 6.92
N MET A 137 -1.24 3.70 7.95
CA MET A 137 -1.73 5.07 7.95
C MET A 137 -0.60 6.09 8.02
N ASN A 138 0.45 5.83 8.82
CA ASN A 138 1.62 6.70 8.93
C ASN A 138 2.49 6.73 7.67
N LEU A 139 2.47 5.68 6.84
CA LEU A 139 3.17 5.68 5.55
C LEU A 139 2.60 6.72 4.58
N ASN A 140 1.33 7.07 4.74
CA ASN A 140 0.62 8.02 3.88
C ASN A 140 0.53 9.44 4.48
N SER A 141 1.11 9.66 5.64
CA SER A 141 1.04 10.96 6.32
C SER A 141 2.32 11.74 6.11
N ASP A 142 2.21 12.90 5.45
CA ASP A 142 3.35 13.79 5.17
C ASP A 142 3.78 14.60 6.41
N SER A 143 2.92 14.77 7.42
CA SER A 143 3.18 15.67 8.52
C SER A 143 2.79 15.16 9.91
N LEU A 144 1.75 14.36 10.05
CA LEU A 144 1.24 13.90 11.35
C LEU A 144 1.40 12.39 11.49
N GLN A 145 2.12 11.96 12.53
CA GLN A 145 2.32 10.54 12.85
C GLN A 145 1.41 10.11 14.01
N ILE A 146 0.70 9.00 13.85
CA ILE A 146 -0.14 8.42 14.91
C ILE A 146 0.71 7.39 15.68
N GLN A 147 0.80 7.54 17.00
CA GLN A 147 1.55 6.65 17.87
C GLN A 147 0.72 6.22 19.07
N VAL A 148 1.10 5.13 19.70
CA VAL A 148 0.51 4.66 20.97
C VAL A 148 1.51 4.78 22.12
N VAL A 149 1.00 5.02 23.33
CA VAL A 149 1.85 5.18 24.55
C VAL A 149 2.42 3.85 25.02
N SER A 150 1.74 2.75 24.72
CA SER A 150 2.08 1.42 25.25
C SER A 150 2.09 0.37 24.17
N PRO A 151 3.11 -0.53 24.16
CA PRO A 151 3.14 -1.67 23.25
C PRO A 151 1.93 -2.60 23.38
N ALA A 152 1.28 -2.65 24.54
CA ALA A 152 0.08 -3.46 24.72
C ALA A 152 -1.10 -2.98 23.87
N LEU A 153 -1.14 -1.69 23.51
CA LEU A 153 -2.15 -1.13 22.62
C LEU A 153 -1.92 -1.55 21.17
N GLU A 154 -0.69 -1.81 20.76
CA GLU A 154 -0.33 -2.22 19.40
C GLU A 154 -0.95 -3.57 19.02
N GLU A 155 -1.18 -4.45 20.02
CA GLU A 155 -1.75 -5.78 19.80
C GLU A 155 -3.28 -5.75 19.72
N ARG A 156 -3.94 -4.66 20.11
CA ARG A 156 -5.41 -4.54 20.00
C ARG A 156 -5.84 -4.64 18.55
N ARG A 157 -6.92 -5.37 18.32
CA ARG A 157 -7.41 -5.65 16.97
C ARG A 157 -8.65 -4.82 16.65
N LEU A 158 -8.72 -4.38 15.40
CA LEU A 158 -9.80 -3.53 14.88
C LEU A 158 -10.32 -4.04 13.54
N THR A 159 -11.62 -3.87 13.36
CA THR A 159 -12.23 -3.87 12.04
C THR A 159 -12.72 -2.45 11.77
N VAL A 160 -12.11 -1.76 10.81
CA VAL A 160 -12.36 -0.35 10.52
C VAL A 160 -12.18 -0.08 9.02
N GLU A 161 -12.92 0.88 8.52
CA GLU A 161 -12.82 1.38 7.16
C GLU A 161 -12.57 2.89 7.20
N PHE A 162 -11.59 3.35 6.44
CA PHE A 162 -11.26 4.75 6.28
C PHE A 162 -11.52 5.17 4.83
N SER A 163 -12.04 6.39 4.65
CA SER A 163 -12.45 6.91 3.35
C SER A 163 -11.99 8.36 3.20
N ASP A 164 -10.71 8.55 2.84
CA ASP A 164 -10.12 9.87 2.56
C ASP A 164 -10.10 10.83 3.77
N GLU A 165 -10.10 10.28 5.00
CA GLU A 165 -10.00 11.09 6.22
C GLU A 165 -8.56 11.54 6.49
N SER A 166 -8.42 12.71 7.11
CA SER A 166 -7.14 13.20 7.60
C SER A 166 -6.59 12.34 8.75
N SER A 167 -5.27 12.35 8.95
CA SER A 167 -4.63 11.62 10.07
C SER A 167 -5.24 11.94 11.43
N GLU A 168 -5.69 13.18 11.63
CA GLU A 168 -6.33 13.62 12.87
C GLU A 168 -7.73 12.98 13.05
N VAL A 169 -8.51 12.89 11.99
CA VAL A 169 -9.81 12.19 12.00
C VAL A 169 -9.60 10.70 12.21
N ILE A 170 -8.66 10.09 11.52
CA ILE A 170 -8.31 8.66 11.66
C ILE A 170 -7.89 8.34 13.10
N ALA A 171 -7.00 9.15 13.70
CA ALA A 171 -6.57 8.95 15.07
C ALA A 171 -7.74 9.02 16.06
N ASN A 172 -8.66 9.97 15.87
CA ASN A 172 -9.86 10.10 16.70
C ASN A 172 -10.85 8.95 16.50
N LEU A 173 -11.02 8.45 15.27
CA LEU A 173 -11.86 7.28 15.00
C LEU A 173 -11.30 6.02 15.68
N ILE A 174 -9.99 5.80 15.61
CA ILE A 174 -9.30 4.70 16.31
C ILE A 174 -9.45 4.85 17.84
N ALA A 175 -9.21 6.06 18.35
CA ALA A 175 -9.34 6.36 19.78
C ALA A 175 -10.76 6.03 20.27
N ASN A 176 -11.79 6.51 19.57
CA ASN A 176 -13.19 6.24 19.92
C ASN A 176 -13.52 4.74 19.86
N ALA A 177 -13.06 4.03 18.83
CA ALA A 177 -13.33 2.60 18.67
C ALA A 177 -12.71 1.74 19.78
N LEU A 178 -11.56 2.17 20.32
CA LEU A 178 -10.82 1.45 21.37
C LEU A 178 -11.04 2.02 22.77
N GLY A 179 -11.81 3.09 22.95
CA GLY A 179 -11.99 3.76 24.24
C GLY A 179 -10.72 4.45 24.72
N LEU A 180 -9.92 5.00 23.80
CA LEU A 180 -8.68 5.72 24.07
C LEU A 180 -8.87 7.23 23.98
N GLN A 181 -7.90 7.97 24.49
CA GLN A 181 -7.75 9.41 24.29
C GLN A 181 -6.75 9.67 23.18
N CYS A 182 -6.99 10.70 22.37
CA CYS A 182 -6.05 11.17 21.34
C CYS A 182 -5.55 12.56 21.74
N ILE A 183 -4.24 12.73 21.93
CA ILE A 183 -3.61 13.98 22.31
C ILE A 183 -2.58 14.36 21.25
N ARG A 184 -2.69 15.59 20.72
CA ARG A 184 -1.71 16.11 19.78
C ARG A 184 -0.49 16.69 20.49
N GLN A 185 0.71 16.24 20.11
CA GLN A 185 1.99 16.73 20.59
C GLN A 185 2.88 17.09 19.38
N GLY A 186 2.79 18.33 18.90
CA GLY A 186 3.49 18.75 17.68
C GLY A 186 2.96 17.99 16.45
N ASP A 187 3.85 17.22 15.83
CA ASP A 187 3.54 16.40 14.66
C ASP A 187 3.14 14.95 15.01
N ILE A 188 2.91 14.68 16.29
CA ILE A 188 2.50 13.36 16.78
C ILE A 188 1.08 13.43 17.34
N LEU A 189 0.24 12.47 16.93
CA LEU A 189 -1.07 12.16 17.50
C LEU A 189 -0.91 10.93 18.41
N LEU A 190 -0.89 11.16 19.71
CA LEU A 190 -0.62 10.12 20.69
C LEU A 190 -1.91 9.51 21.24
N LEU A 191 -2.06 8.19 21.10
CA LEU A 191 -3.19 7.42 21.62
C LEU A 191 -2.82 6.81 22.98
N SER A 192 -3.65 7.07 23.99
CA SER A 192 -3.47 6.60 25.37
C SER A 192 -4.79 6.12 25.99
N GLU A 193 -4.72 5.33 27.05
CA GLU A 193 -5.87 4.98 27.89
C GLU A 193 -6.35 6.14 28.72
#